data_fe80a3b5408e8cd858e151a7f1cce514
#
_entry.id   fe80a3b5408e8cd858e151a7f1cce514
#
_cell.length_a   1.000
_cell.length_b   1.000
_cell.length_c   1.000
_cell.angle_alpha   90.00
_cell.angle_beta   90.00
_cell.angle_gamma   90.00
#
_symmetry.space_group_name_H-M   'P 1'
#
loop_
_entity.id
_entity.type
_entity.pdbx_description
1 polymer ?
#
loop_
_entity_poly.entity_id
_entity_poly.type
_entity_poly.pdbx_seq_one_letter_code
_entity_poly.pdbx_strand_id
1 'polypeptide(L)'
;MKRILITILVTLFLTGNASAMTINELGKRYEEDRVFVAGYIYGIINTYLYANIIKDTGNRLFCIPEDEEIGASGFVQLVDNYQYINGHKLKPDTPTEIMVLLAIQDEYPCE
;
A
#
# COMPACT_ATOMS: atom_id res chain seq x y z
N MET A 1 15.83 31.66 10.56
CA MET A 1 15.62 30.41 11.31
C MET A 1 14.51 29.52 10.74
N LYS A 2 13.34 30.04 10.37
CA LYS A 2 12.25 29.24 9.80
C LYS A 2 12.64 28.53 8.49
N ARG A 3 13.47 29.14 7.65
CA ARG A 3 13.91 28.54 6.38
C ARG A 3 14.84 27.37 6.58
N ILE A 4 15.69 27.41 7.60
CA ILE A 4 16.62 26.31 7.91
C ILE A 4 15.86 25.09 8.44
N LEU A 5 14.85 25.30 9.30
CA LEU A 5 14.00 24.25 9.84
C LEU A 5 13.21 23.54 8.74
N ILE A 6 12.65 24.29 7.80
CA ILE A 6 11.89 23.72 6.65
C ILE A 6 12.83 22.89 5.77
N THR A 7 14.05 23.36 5.50
CA THR A 7 15.03 22.63 4.70
C THR A 7 15.42 21.32 5.36
N ILE A 8 15.65 21.32 6.67
CA ILE A 8 15.98 20.11 7.44
C ILE A 8 14.82 19.11 7.39
N LEU A 9 13.58 19.60 7.57
CA LEU A 9 12.37 18.76 7.50
C LEU A 9 12.19 18.12 6.13
N VAL A 10 12.38 18.88 5.05
CA VAL A 10 12.29 18.37 3.68
C VAL A 10 13.38 17.34 3.40
N THR A 11 14.60 17.58 3.87
CA THR A 11 15.72 16.65 3.70
C THR A 11 15.45 15.34 4.44
N LEU A 12 14.94 15.42 5.67
CA LEU A 12 14.55 14.24 6.45
C LEU A 12 13.43 13.46 5.78
N PHE A 13 12.47 14.16 5.19
CA PHE A 13 11.36 13.54 4.48
C PHE A 13 11.84 12.80 3.23
N LEU A 14 12.76 13.39 2.46
CA LEU A 14 13.33 12.77 1.26
C LEU A 14 14.18 11.55 1.59
N THR A 15 14.98 11.61 2.68
CA THR A 15 15.77 10.45 3.13
C THR A 15 14.90 9.36 3.73
N GLY A 16 13.77 9.73 4.37
CA GLY A 16 12.80 8.78 4.90
C GLY A 16 12.12 7.94 3.81
N ASN A 17 11.93 8.50 2.60
CA ASN A 17 11.32 7.78 1.48
C ASN A 17 12.20 6.66 0.93
N ALA A 18 13.52 6.69 1.18
CA ALA A 18 14.44 5.65 0.77
C ALA A 18 14.23 4.33 1.53
N SER A 19 13.42 4.35 2.61
CA SER A 19 13.17 3.19 3.45
C SER A 19 11.88 2.43 3.08
N ALA A 20 11.17 2.83 2.00
CA ALA A 20 9.99 2.12 1.52
C ALA A 20 10.35 0.68 1.14
N MET A 21 9.60 -0.27 1.69
CA MET A 21 9.89 -1.70 1.49
C MET A 21 9.47 -2.16 0.10
N THR A 22 10.38 -2.84 -0.60
CA THR A 22 10.06 -3.49 -1.88
C THR A 22 9.33 -4.81 -1.64
N ILE A 23 8.69 -5.35 -2.68
CA ILE A 23 8.01 -6.66 -2.55
C ILE A 23 8.99 -7.77 -2.24
N ASN A 24 10.23 -7.67 -2.73
CA ASN A 24 11.28 -8.64 -2.40
C ASN A 24 11.66 -8.60 -0.92
N GLU A 25 11.84 -7.41 -0.37
CA GLU A 25 12.12 -7.21 1.05
C GLU A 25 10.94 -7.65 1.91
N LEU A 26 9.72 -7.39 1.45
CA LEU A 26 8.49 -7.79 2.13
C LEU A 26 8.43 -9.31 2.27
N GLY A 27 8.73 -10.05 1.21
CA GLY A 27 8.75 -11.51 1.23
C GLY A 27 9.75 -12.07 2.23
N LYS A 28 10.95 -11.49 2.28
CA LYS A 28 11.97 -11.88 3.26
C LYS A 28 11.53 -11.57 4.68
N ARG A 29 10.93 -10.40 4.89
CA ARG A 29 10.45 -9.98 6.20
C ARG A 29 9.28 -10.85 6.67
N TYR A 30 8.43 -11.29 5.75
CA TYR A 30 7.28 -12.14 6.07
C TYR A 30 7.72 -13.47 6.69
N GLU A 31 8.82 -14.04 6.24
CA GLU A 31 9.36 -15.27 6.82
C GLU A 31 9.84 -15.07 8.25
N GLU A 32 10.36 -13.88 8.56
CA GLU A 32 10.90 -13.55 9.88
C GLU A 32 9.82 -13.07 10.85
N ASP A 33 8.89 -12.23 10.38
CA ASP A 33 7.89 -11.60 11.24
C ASP A 33 6.59 -11.33 10.48
N ARG A 34 5.69 -12.29 10.53
CA ARG A 34 4.38 -12.21 9.86
C ARG A 34 3.49 -11.11 10.42
N VAL A 35 3.56 -10.86 11.72
CA VAL A 35 2.75 -9.84 12.38
C VAL A 35 3.16 -8.44 11.90
N PHE A 36 4.47 -8.21 11.79
CA PHE A 36 4.99 -6.95 11.28
C PHE A 36 4.51 -6.69 9.85
N VAL A 37 4.62 -7.69 8.97
CA VAL A 37 4.22 -7.57 7.56
C VAL A 37 2.72 -7.33 7.43
N ALA A 38 1.90 -8.05 8.21
CA ALA A 38 0.46 -7.83 8.20
C ALA A 38 0.10 -6.41 8.63
N GLY A 39 0.74 -5.89 9.67
CA GLY A 39 0.56 -4.51 10.12
C GLY A 39 1.02 -3.49 9.09
N TYR A 40 2.13 -3.75 8.42
CA TYR A 40 2.66 -2.87 7.38
C TYR A 40 1.67 -2.77 6.20
N ILE A 41 1.19 -3.90 5.71
CA ILE A 41 0.21 -3.96 4.62
C ILE A 41 -1.10 -3.28 5.04
N TYR A 42 -1.57 -3.56 6.25
CA TYR A 42 -2.80 -2.96 6.77
C TYR A 42 -2.70 -1.44 6.87
N GLY A 43 -1.55 -0.91 7.29
CA GLY A 43 -1.29 0.53 7.31
C GLY A 43 -1.37 1.16 5.92
N ILE A 44 -0.81 0.50 4.91
CA ILE A 44 -0.89 0.95 3.52
C ILE A 44 -2.35 0.96 3.05
N ILE A 45 -3.09 -0.11 3.30
CA ILE A 45 -4.50 -0.24 2.91
C ILE A 45 -5.33 0.87 3.55
N ASN A 46 -5.16 1.13 4.84
CA ASN A 46 -5.86 2.19 5.54
C ASN A 46 -5.58 3.56 4.93
N THR A 47 -4.33 3.82 4.55
CA THR A 47 -3.96 5.07 3.90
C THR A 47 -4.69 5.24 2.57
N TYR A 48 -4.76 4.20 1.76
CA TYR A 48 -5.48 4.23 0.49
C TYR A 48 -6.99 4.37 0.69
N LEU A 49 -7.57 3.68 1.66
CA LEU A 49 -8.99 3.81 1.97
C LEU A 49 -9.34 5.23 2.36
N TYR A 50 -8.53 5.83 3.23
CA TYR A 50 -8.74 7.21 3.65
C TYR A 50 -8.61 8.19 2.47
N ALA A 51 -7.55 8.05 1.68
CA ALA A 51 -7.34 8.88 0.50
C ALA A 51 -8.50 8.75 -0.49
N ASN A 52 -9.05 7.55 -0.64
CA ASN A 52 -10.15 7.29 -1.56
C ASN A 52 -11.46 7.95 -1.11
N ILE A 53 -11.71 8.01 0.21
CA ILE A 53 -12.91 8.63 0.77
C ILE A 53 -12.93 10.15 0.51
N ILE A 54 -11.79 10.82 0.61
CA ILE A 54 -11.71 12.28 0.44
C ILE A 54 -11.71 12.73 -1.01
N LYS A 55 -11.63 11.80 -1.96
CA LYS A 55 -11.67 12.12 -3.39
C LYS A 55 -13.11 12.13 -3.91
N ASP A 56 -13.33 12.96 -4.93
CA ASP A 56 -14.59 12.95 -5.67
C ASP A 56 -14.81 11.59 -6.36
N THR A 57 -16.07 11.21 -6.53
CA THR A 57 -16.45 9.91 -7.07
C THR A 57 -15.76 9.59 -8.41
N GLY A 58 -15.56 10.59 -9.26
CA GLY A 58 -14.91 10.41 -10.55
C GLY A 58 -13.40 10.26 -10.50
N ASN A 59 -12.78 10.53 -9.32
CA ASN A 59 -11.33 10.52 -9.14
C ASN A 59 -10.87 9.47 -8.14
N ARG A 60 -11.74 8.55 -7.75
CA ARG A 60 -11.39 7.49 -6.80
C ARG A 60 -10.38 6.52 -7.40
N LEU A 61 -9.47 6.06 -6.54
CA LEU A 61 -8.44 5.09 -6.93
C LEU A 61 -9.03 3.70 -7.20
N PHE A 62 -10.07 3.34 -6.48
CA PHE A 62 -10.80 2.08 -6.60
C PHE A 62 -12.22 2.29 -6.08
N CYS A 63 -13.12 1.36 -6.41
CA CYS A 63 -14.53 1.49 -6.09
C CYS A 63 -15.05 0.25 -5.38
N ILE A 64 -15.06 0.28 -4.04
CA ILE A 64 -15.60 -0.80 -3.21
C ILE A 64 -17.12 -0.59 -3.11
N PRO A 65 -17.95 -1.61 -3.42
CA PRO A 65 -19.38 -1.50 -3.24
C PRO A 65 -19.79 -1.19 -1.79
N GLU A 66 -20.79 -0.35 -1.60
CA GLU A 66 -21.24 0.09 -0.27
C GLU A 66 -21.74 -1.05 0.61
N ASP A 67 -22.28 -2.09 -0.01
CA ASP A 67 -22.82 -3.26 0.69
C ASP A 67 -21.73 -4.28 1.06
N GLU A 68 -20.50 -4.05 0.66
CA GLU A 68 -19.41 -4.98 0.91
C GLU A 68 -18.60 -4.55 2.12
N GLU A 69 -18.58 -5.40 3.15
CA GLU A 69 -17.79 -5.19 4.34
C GLU A 69 -16.52 -6.04 4.27
N ILE A 70 -15.37 -5.38 4.14
CA ILE A 70 -14.09 -6.06 4.10
C ILE A 70 -13.29 -5.65 5.33
N GLY A 71 -12.96 -6.63 6.17
CA GLY A 71 -12.10 -6.41 7.31
C GLY A 71 -10.61 -6.41 6.93
N ALA A 72 -9.76 -6.11 7.91
CA ALA A 72 -8.32 -6.08 7.73
C ALA A 72 -7.78 -7.39 7.15
N SER A 73 -8.22 -8.52 7.68
CA SER A 73 -7.79 -9.85 7.22
C SER A 73 -8.20 -10.13 5.78
N GLY A 74 -9.38 -9.64 5.38
CA GLY A 74 -9.85 -9.77 4.00
C GLY A 74 -8.97 -9.02 3.01
N PHE A 75 -8.56 -7.81 3.35
CA PHE A 75 -7.65 -7.03 2.52
C PHE A 75 -6.26 -7.65 2.43
N VAL A 76 -5.72 -8.13 3.55
CA VAL A 76 -4.41 -8.79 3.56
C VAL A 76 -4.46 -10.04 2.68
N GLN A 77 -5.54 -10.83 2.76
CA GLN A 77 -5.73 -12.01 1.93
C GLN A 77 -5.84 -11.65 0.44
N LEU A 78 -6.54 -10.56 0.12
CA LEU A 78 -6.66 -10.06 -1.24
C LEU A 78 -5.29 -9.72 -1.83
N VAL A 79 -4.45 -9.01 -1.08
CA VAL A 79 -3.09 -8.66 -1.49
C VAL A 79 -2.24 -9.92 -1.67
N ASP A 80 -2.34 -10.86 -0.75
CA ASP A 80 -1.61 -12.12 -0.80
C ASP A 80 -1.98 -12.93 -2.04
N ASN A 81 -3.27 -13.04 -2.34
CA ASN A 81 -3.76 -13.72 -3.53
C ASN A 81 -3.29 -13.04 -4.81
N TYR A 82 -3.32 -11.71 -4.85
CA TYR A 82 -2.83 -10.95 -5.99
C TYR A 82 -1.35 -11.22 -6.24
N GLN A 83 -0.56 -11.20 -5.18
CA GLN A 83 0.88 -11.48 -5.27
C GLN A 83 1.14 -12.91 -5.75
N TYR A 84 0.37 -13.87 -5.28
CA TYR A 84 0.49 -15.26 -5.71
C TYR A 84 0.24 -15.41 -7.21
N ILE A 85 -0.80 -14.77 -7.72
CA ILE A 85 -1.21 -14.88 -9.14
C ILE A 85 -0.32 -14.03 -10.05
N ASN A 86 0.01 -12.81 -9.64
CA ASN A 86 0.63 -11.80 -10.49
C ASN A 86 2.07 -11.45 -10.10
N GLY A 87 2.58 -12.00 -9.01
CA GLY A 87 3.91 -11.63 -8.49
C GLY A 87 5.04 -11.80 -9.49
N HIS A 88 4.94 -12.80 -10.36
CA HIS A 88 5.94 -13.06 -11.40
C HIS A 88 5.99 -11.96 -12.48
N LYS A 89 4.94 -11.16 -12.60
CA LYS A 89 4.88 -10.02 -13.53
C LYS A 89 5.44 -8.74 -12.93
N LEU A 90 5.63 -8.73 -11.61
CA LEU A 90 6.14 -7.57 -10.89
C LEU A 90 7.65 -7.68 -10.73
N LYS A 91 8.34 -6.56 -10.84
CA LYS A 91 9.79 -6.52 -10.59
C LYS A 91 10.05 -6.64 -9.09
N PRO A 92 11.13 -7.33 -8.68
CA PRO A 92 11.45 -7.48 -7.24
C PRO A 92 11.65 -6.16 -6.50
N ASP A 93 12.05 -5.10 -7.19
CA ASP A 93 12.25 -3.76 -6.62
C ASP A 93 10.99 -2.90 -6.62
N THR A 94 9.83 -3.45 -7.00
CA THR A 94 8.56 -2.75 -6.95
C THR A 94 8.24 -2.36 -5.51
N PRO A 95 7.89 -1.09 -5.22
CA PRO A 95 7.44 -0.72 -3.89
C PRO A 95 6.18 -1.48 -3.48
N THR A 96 6.12 -1.91 -2.23
CA THR A 96 4.96 -2.66 -1.70
C THR A 96 3.66 -1.86 -1.86
N GLU A 97 3.70 -0.54 -1.69
CA GLU A 97 2.55 0.34 -1.84
C GLU A 97 1.92 0.23 -3.23
N ILE A 98 2.74 0.13 -4.27
CA ILE A 98 2.27 -0.02 -5.65
C ILE A 98 1.57 -1.36 -5.82
N MET A 99 2.15 -2.44 -5.31
CA MET A 99 1.54 -3.77 -5.38
C MET A 99 0.18 -3.80 -4.66
N VAL A 100 0.10 -3.21 -3.47
CA VAL A 100 -1.15 -3.14 -2.70
C VAL A 100 -2.22 -2.40 -3.48
N LEU A 101 -1.88 -1.26 -4.07
CA LEU A 101 -2.84 -0.48 -4.87
C LEU A 101 -3.33 -1.28 -6.08
N LEU A 102 -2.42 -1.92 -6.81
CA LEU A 102 -2.78 -2.76 -7.95
C LEU A 102 -3.71 -3.91 -7.55
N ALA A 103 -3.45 -4.52 -6.40
CA ALA A 103 -4.29 -5.60 -5.87
C ALA A 103 -5.72 -5.13 -5.61
N ILE A 104 -5.87 -3.97 -4.97
CA ILE A 104 -7.19 -3.41 -4.66
C ILE A 104 -7.91 -2.99 -5.95
N GLN A 105 -7.21 -2.37 -6.88
CA GLN A 105 -7.78 -1.95 -8.16
C GLN A 105 -8.22 -3.14 -9.03
N ASP A 106 -7.49 -4.25 -8.94
CA ASP A 106 -7.83 -5.47 -9.68
C ASP A 106 -9.17 -6.07 -9.20
N GLU A 107 -9.40 -6.05 -7.89
CA GLU A 107 -10.63 -6.58 -7.29
C GLU A 107 -11.78 -5.57 -7.35
N TYR A 108 -11.49 -4.28 -7.18
CA TYR A 108 -12.51 -3.23 -7.10
C TYR A 108 -12.23 -2.11 -8.10
N PRO A 109 -12.23 -2.40 -9.40
CA PRO A 109 -12.00 -1.36 -10.40
C PRO A 109 -13.16 -0.36 -10.43
N CYS A 110 -12.82 0.90 -10.72
CA CYS A 110 -13.83 1.92 -11.02
C CYS A 110 -14.13 1.88 -12.52
N GLU A 111 -15.41 1.94 -12.84
CA GLU A 111 -15.86 1.97 -14.25
C GLU A 111 -15.79 3.38 -14.83
#